data_3de664dc3d354210851c83042f0a7dcb
#
_entry.id   3de664dc3d354210851c83042f0a7dcb
#
_cell.length_a   1.000
_cell.length_b   1.000
_cell.length_c   1.000
_cell.angle_alpha   90.00
_cell.angle_beta   90.00
_cell.angle_gamma   90.00
#
_symmetry.space_group_name_H-M   'P 1'
#
loop_
_entity.id
_entity.type
_entity.pdbx_description
1 polymer ?
#
loop_
_entity_poly.entity_id
_entity_poly.type
_entity_poly.pdbx_seq_one_letter_code
_entity_poly.pdbx_strand_id
1 'polypeptide(L)'
;SMLEQVSLELHPLLDLHLTAKSPFEMKAGGAKQVVMICVGLSILLILIAGFNFINMTVAQSTKRAKEVGVRKALGASKGQLVTQFLSESVLVSILSMVIACALVELLLPSFNQLVDRELVVNYASEFGIAIIVVAIAVGILAGLYPAFFISSFSAKRVLSGDLQRGNTAIWVRKSLLTLQASLAIGLIIASVTLLKQLTYLQSLPLGYETTQRLVISELPVGEVFTKEKNALVNRISAIQGVQQTTVIDTRLTVSINNTLMPTWPNGEASGSLTPVVGASYDVVKTLGLKLVAGRDFSREFAGDWASRANGVTSTGTIVTESVARQAGYTKMSDIIGKVIKDSGRGVDMRVVGVVEDVKVGNAKDANSNIMFLCGFNFLSPVSELILTIDQQNLPYIKAQIAEVLASSANIYEPKINLLADNYKTLLKGDERISNVVLIFTGLAVFLTCLGTFGLASFATVRRQKEVAVRKVLGASRISIVNIIAKEFLVLVAVSIAIAYP
;
A
#
# COMPACT_ATOMS: atom_id res chain seq x y z
N SER A 1 -36.92 16.00 4.72
CA SER A 1 -37.23 14.67 5.28
C SER A 1 -36.00 13.79 5.12
N MET A 2 -35.83 12.79 6.01
CA MET A 2 -34.72 11.83 5.94
C MET A 2 -34.63 11.10 4.58
N LEU A 3 -35.71 11.00 3.86
CA LEU A 3 -35.83 10.35 2.54
C LEU A 3 -35.26 11.18 1.39
N GLU A 4 -35.10 12.49 1.56
CA GLU A 4 -34.50 13.37 0.53
C GLU A 4 -32.98 13.30 0.49
N GLN A 5 -32.34 12.69 1.49
CA GLN A 5 -30.89 12.53 1.60
C GLN A 5 -30.39 11.13 1.17
N VAL A 6 -31.28 10.24 0.78
CA VAL A 6 -30.92 8.87 0.33
C VAL A 6 -30.94 8.84 -1.19
N SER A 7 -29.76 8.73 -1.80
CA SER A 7 -29.63 8.45 -3.22
C SER A 7 -29.42 6.94 -3.43
N LEU A 8 -30.20 6.35 -4.33
CA LEU A 8 -29.99 4.98 -4.78
C LEU A 8 -29.18 5.03 -6.08
N GLU A 9 -27.99 4.46 -6.07
CA GLU A 9 -27.13 4.34 -7.24
C GLU A 9 -27.08 2.89 -7.70
N LEU A 10 -27.26 2.67 -9.01
CA LEU A 10 -27.09 1.36 -9.63
C LEU A 10 -25.63 1.22 -10.09
N HIS A 11 -24.94 0.24 -9.52
CA HIS A 11 -23.59 -0.10 -9.94
C HIS A 11 -23.59 -1.35 -10.82
N PRO A 12 -22.86 -1.35 -11.97
CA PRO A 12 -22.69 -2.54 -12.78
C PRO A 12 -22.04 -3.66 -11.95
N LEU A 13 -22.60 -4.86 -12.00
CA LEU A 13 -22.13 -6.01 -11.20
C LEU A 13 -20.65 -6.36 -11.50
N LEU A 14 -20.22 -6.19 -12.77
CA LEU A 14 -18.85 -6.45 -13.19
C LEU A 14 -17.82 -5.47 -12.58
N ASP A 15 -18.25 -4.25 -12.29
CA ASP A 15 -17.36 -3.23 -11.73
C ASP A 15 -17.30 -3.28 -10.18
N LEU A 16 -18.25 -3.97 -9.54
CA LEU A 16 -18.37 -4.05 -8.09
C LEU A 16 -17.07 -4.51 -7.43
N HIS A 17 -16.38 -5.49 -8.02
CA HIS A 17 -15.12 -6.02 -7.45
C HIS A 17 -14.01 -4.96 -7.29
N LEU A 18 -13.95 -3.95 -8.17
CA LEU A 18 -12.90 -2.92 -8.15
C LEU A 18 -13.36 -1.57 -7.63
N THR A 19 -14.68 -1.31 -7.59
CA THR A 19 -15.23 0.02 -7.29
C THR A 19 -16.07 0.07 -6.04
N ALA A 20 -16.49 -1.08 -5.51
CA ALA A 20 -17.30 -1.15 -4.32
C ALA A 20 -16.56 -0.59 -3.09
N LYS A 21 -17.26 0.26 -2.35
CA LYS A 21 -16.75 0.96 -1.15
C LYS A 21 -17.52 0.59 0.12
N SER A 22 -18.47 -0.34 0.03
CA SER A 22 -19.29 -0.71 1.19
C SER A 22 -18.49 -1.58 2.17
N PRO A 23 -18.53 -1.28 3.47
CA PRO A 23 -17.91 -2.12 4.49
C PRO A 23 -18.59 -3.48 4.69
N PHE A 24 -19.79 -3.67 4.10
CA PHE A 24 -20.62 -4.89 4.24
C PHE A 24 -20.65 -5.76 2.99
N GLU A 25 -19.62 -5.72 2.17
CA GLU A 25 -19.58 -6.57 0.99
C GLU A 25 -19.26 -8.03 1.32
N MET A 26 -19.93 -8.94 0.61
CA MET A 26 -19.75 -10.39 0.81
C MET A 26 -18.36 -10.86 0.43
N LYS A 27 -17.60 -10.10 -0.39
CA LYS A 27 -16.24 -10.40 -0.81
C LYS A 27 -15.38 -9.14 -0.73
N ALA A 28 -14.19 -9.25 -0.17
CA ALA A 28 -13.25 -8.14 -0.13
C ALA A 28 -12.97 -7.61 -1.55
N GLY A 29 -13.29 -6.35 -1.78
CA GLY A 29 -13.07 -5.68 -3.06
C GLY A 29 -11.59 -5.59 -3.42
N GLY A 30 -11.29 -5.59 -4.72
CA GLY A 30 -9.96 -5.26 -5.24
C GLY A 30 -9.74 -3.74 -5.20
N ALA A 31 -8.55 -3.31 -4.81
CA ALA A 31 -8.23 -1.89 -4.86
C ALA A 31 -7.90 -1.46 -6.29
N LYS A 32 -8.84 -0.80 -6.99
CA LYS A 32 -8.63 -0.24 -8.34
C LYS A 32 -7.34 0.59 -8.43
N GLN A 33 -7.02 1.33 -7.37
CA GLN A 33 -5.78 2.10 -7.26
C GLN A 33 -4.52 1.23 -7.40
N VAL A 34 -4.49 0.05 -6.76
CA VAL A 34 -3.34 -0.88 -6.83
C VAL A 34 -3.15 -1.38 -8.26
N VAL A 35 -4.24 -1.77 -8.93
CA VAL A 35 -4.20 -2.20 -10.32
C VAL A 35 -3.66 -1.09 -11.23
N MET A 36 -4.14 0.14 -11.07
CA MET A 36 -3.66 1.30 -11.85
C MET A 36 -2.17 1.60 -11.60
N ILE A 37 -1.69 1.48 -10.35
CA ILE A 37 -0.28 1.61 -10.01
C ILE A 37 0.54 0.52 -10.73
N CYS A 38 0.12 -0.74 -10.65
CA CYS A 38 0.81 -1.85 -11.32
C CYS A 38 0.87 -1.66 -12.85
N VAL A 39 -0.23 -1.23 -13.48
CA VAL A 39 -0.27 -0.92 -14.91
C VAL A 39 0.69 0.22 -15.24
N GLY A 40 0.66 1.31 -14.48
CA GLY A 40 1.56 2.45 -14.66
C GLY A 40 3.04 2.05 -14.54
N LEU A 41 3.40 1.28 -13.52
CA LEU A 41 4.75 0.75 -13.32
C LEU A 41 5.17 -0.19 -14.45
N SER A 42 4.28 -1.03 -14.95
CA SER A 42 4.55 -1.93 -16.08
C SER A 42 4.83 -1.15 -17.36
N ILE A 43 4.04 -0.14 -17.68
CA ILE A 43 4.26 0.76 -18.82
C ILE A 43 5.62 1.45 -18.68
N LEU A 44 5.96 1.93 -17.49
CA LEU A 44 7.21 2.61 -17.20
C LEU A 44 8.42 1.67 -17.42
N LEU A 45 8.36 0.42 -16.97
CA LEU A 45 9.41 -0.57 -17.23
C LEU A 45 9.56 -0.88 -18.72
N ILE A 46 8.44 -1.01 -19.46
CA ILE A 46 8.45 -1.21 -20.91
C ILE A 46 9.14 -0.02 -21.61
N LEU A 47 8.85 1.21 -21.17
CA LEU A 47 9.51 2.41 -21.72
C LEU A 47 11.02 2.40 -21.45
N ILE A 48 11.45 2.07 -20.22
CA ILE A 48 12.87 1.95 -19.86
C ILE A 48 13.56 0.88 -20.71
N ALA A 49 12.93 -0.28 -20.88
CA ALA A 49 13.43 -1.36 -21.74
C ALA A 49 13.51 -0.94 -23.21
N GLY A 50 12.49 -0.26 -23.72
CA GLY A 50 12.46 0.30 -25.06
C GLY A 50 13.57 1.33 -25.30
N PHE A 51 13.81 2.23 -24.36
CA PHE A 51 14.92 3.19 -24.42
C PHE A 51 16.28 2.48 -24.43
N ASN A 52 16.44 1.41 -23.65
CA ASN A 52 17.63 0.58 -23.68
C ASN A 52 17.85 -0.05 -25.05
N PHE A 53 16.81 -0.64 -25.64
CA PHE A 53 16.87 -1.24 -26.97
C PHE A 53 17.25 -0.21 -28.03
N ILE A 54 16.62 0.97 -28.03
CA ILE A 54 16.94 2.08 -28.93
C ILE A 54 18.42 2.48 -28.77
N ASN A 55 18.86 2.71 -27.55
CA ASN A 55 20.22 3.14 -27.23
C ASN A 55 21.27 2.13 -27.73
N MET A 56 21.05 0.83 -27.47
CA MET A 56 21.95 -0.25 -27.89
C MET A 56 21.99 -0.40 -29.41
N THR A 57 20.82 -0.38 -30.07
CA THR A 57 20.73 -0.54 -31.53
C THR A 57 21.36 0.66 -32.26
N VAL A 58 21.12 1.88 -31.78
CA VAL A 58 21.76 3.09 -32.33
C VAL A 58 23.26 3.09 -32.06
N ALA A 59 23.70 2.57 -30.91
CA ALA A 59 25.14 2.40 -30.65
C ALA A 59 25.82 1.48 -31.68
N GLN A 60 25.17 0.36 -31.98
CA GLN A 60 25.70 -0.63 -32.97
C GLN A 60 25.55 -0.18 -34.44
N SER A 61 24.80 0.89 -34.71
CA SER A 61 24.52 1.36 -36.07
C SER A 61 25.73 1.61 -36.95
N THR A 62 26.90 1.96 -36.34
CA THR A 62 28.17 2.17 -37.08
C THR A 62 28.70 0.89 -37.72
N LYS A 63 28.54 -0.27 -37.06
CA LYS A 63 28.89 -1.57 -37.62
C LYS A 63 27.93 -1.94 -38.76
N ARG A 64 26.62 -1.69 -38.58
CA ARG A 64 25.56 -1.97 -39.58
C ARG A 64 25.56 -0.96 -40.73
N ALA A 65 26.18 0.24 -40.57
CA ALA A 65 26.27 1.23 -41.64
C ALA A 65 26.97 0.71 -42.89
N LYS A 66 28.08 -0.07 -42.75
CA LYS A 66 28.77 -0.68 -43.87
C LYS A 66 27.87 -1.63 -44.68
N GLU A 67 27.11 -2.48 -43.98
CA GLU A 67 26.17 -3.41 -44.57
C GLU A 67 25.05 -2.67 -45.36
N VAL A 68 24.48 -1.62 -44.75
CA VAL A 68 23.47 -0.77 -45.40
C VAL A 68 24.03 -0.04 -46.61
N GLY A 69 25.28 0.45 -46.52
CA GLY A 69 25.98 1.11 -47.64
C GLY A 69 26.15 0.20 -48.84
N VAL A 70 26.59 -1.05 -48.62
CA VAL A 70 26.72 -2.06 -49.69
C VAL A 70 25.37 -2.41 -50.28
N ARG A 71 24.33 -2.69 -49.45
CA ARG A 71 22.96 -3.02 -49.98
C ARG A 71 22.36 -1.88 -50.79
N LYS A 72 22.56 -0.62 -50.37
CA LYS A 72 22.11 0.54 -51.16
C LYS A 72 22.90 0.71 -52.46
N ALA A 73 24.19 0.42 -52.46
CA ALA A 73 24.99 0.43 -53.69
C ALA A 73 24.52 -0.64 -54.70
N LEU A 74 23.95 -1.76 -54.18
CA LEU A 74 23.31 -2.83 -54.96
C LEU A 74 21.87 -2.55 -55.31
N GLY A 75 21.32 -1.36 -55.01
CA GLY A 75 19.97 -0.94 -55.41
C GLY A 75 18.85 -1.12 -54.34
N ALA A 76 19.17 -1.49 -53.10
CA ALA A 76 18.18 -1.61 -52.04
C ALA A 76 17.52 -0.25 -51.73
N SER A 77 16.15 -0.21 -51.72
CA SER A 77 15.40 0.98 -51.37
C SER A 77 15.42 1.25 -49.85
N LYS A 78 15.20 2.52 -49.47
CA LYS A 78 15.11 2.89 -48.05
C LYS A 78 13.95 2.13 -47.36
N GLY A 79 12.81 1.93 -48.03
CA GLY A 79 11.66 1.21 -47.48
C GLY A 79 11.97 -0.25 -47.18
N GLN A 80 12.67 -0.95 -48.06
CA GLN A 80 13.10 -2.34 -47.86
C GLN A 80 13.98 -2.49 -46.62
N LEU A 81 14.92 -1.55 -46.40
CA LEU A 81 15.79 -1.55 -45.22
C LEU A 81 15.02 -1.25 -43.93
N VAL A 82 14.08 -0.30 -43.98
CA VAL A 82 13.23 0.01 -42.82
C VAL A 82 12.40 -1.21 -42.42
N THR A 83 11.72 -1.85 -43.41
CA THR A 83 10.90 -3.06 -43.15
C THR A 83 11.77 -4.19 -42.58
N GLN A 84 12.96 -4.40 -43.10
CA GLN A 84 13.88 -5.41 -42.59
C GLN A 84 14.29 -5.15 -41.14
N PHE A 85 14.75 -3.95 -40.79
CA PHE A 85 15.16 -3.64 -39.41
C PHE A 85 13.96 -3.66 -38.44
N LEU A 86 12.79 -3.29 -38.93
CA LEU A 86 11.58 -3.34 -38.12
C LEU A 86 11.15 -4.80 -37.85
N SER A 87 11.21 -5.68 -38.89
CA SER A 87 10.92 -7.09 -38.68
C SER A 87 11.91 -7.79 -37.75
N GLU A 88 13.22 -7.44 -37.81
CA GLU A 88 14.22 -7.90 -36.85
C GLU A 88 13.84 -7.49 -35.42
N SER A 89 13.41 -6.23 -35.22
CA SER A 89 13.03 -5.72 -33.90
C SER A 89 11.80 -6.42 -33.35
N VAL A 90 10.77 -6.67 -34.19
CA VAL A 90 9.56 -7.41 -33.83
C VAL A 90 9.89 -8.86 -33.49
N LEU A 91 10.77 -9.51 -34.26
CA LEU A 91 11.19 -10.88 -33.99
C LEU A 91 11.89 -11.00 -32.63
N VAL A 92 12.83 -10.07 -32.33
CA VAL A 92 13.50 -10.02 -31.03
C VAL A 92 12.52 -9.80 -29.90
N SER A 93 11.52 -8.93 -30.10
CA SER A 93 10.47 -8.68 -29.09
C SER A 93 9.62 -9.92 -28.84
N ILE A 94 9.23 -10.67 -29.88
CA ILE A 94 8.47 -11.93 -29.74
C ILE A 94 9.29 -13.00 -29.01
N LEU A 95 10.58 -13.16 -29.37
CA LEU A 95 11.46 -14.10 -28.67
C LEU A 95 11.64 -13.72 -27.20
N SER A 96 11.78 -12.42 -26.92
CA SER A 96 11.86 -11.91 -25.55
C SER A 96 10.57 -12.17 -24.77
N MET A 97 9.40 -12.05 -25.42
CA MET A 97 8.10 -12.37 -24.82
C MET A 97 8.03 -13.86 -24.41
N VAL A 98 8.47 -14.79 -25.26
CA VAL A 98 8.48 -16.23 -24.95
C VAL A 98 9.34 -16.50 -23.72
N ILE A 99 10.55 -15.90 -23.66
CA ILE A 99 11.44 -16.02 -22.51
C ILE A 99 10.79 -15.39 -21.26
N ALA A 100 10.12 -14.24 -21.40
CA ALA A 100 9.43 -13.58 -20.31
C ALA A 100 8.29 -14.43 -19.75
N CYS A 101 7.49 -15.09 -20.62
CA CYS A 101 6.44 -16.02 -20.18
C CYS A 101 7.03 -17.19 -19.37
N ALA A 102 8.14 -17.77 -19.84
CA ALA A 102 8.83 -18.85 -19.10
C ALA A 102 9.36 -18.39 -17.73
N LEU A 103 9.91 -17.14 -17.66
CA LEU A 103 10.35 -16.56 -16.39
C LEU A 103 9.17 -16.25 -15.46
N VAL A 104 8.04 -15.81 -16.00
CA VAL A 104 6.81 -15.57 -15.20
C VAL A 104 6.36 -16.88 -14.56
N GLU A 105 6.27 -17.98 -15.31
CA GLU A 105 5.88 -19.28 -14.74
C GLU A 105 6.83 -19.75 -13.63
N LEU A 106 8.12 -19.54 -13.82
CA LEU A 106 9.14 -19.90 -12.82
C LEU A 106 9.01 -19.08 -11.54
N LEU A 107 8.73 -17.76 -11.65
CA LEU A 107 8.69 -16.82 -10.54
C LEU A 107 7.30 -16.68 -9.90
N LEU A 108 6.24 -17.10 -10.60
CA LEU A 108 4.86 -16.96 -10.16
C LEU A 108 4.57 -17.55 -8.77
N PRO A 109 5.07 -18.74 -8.38
CA PRO A 109 4.86 -19.27 -7.04
C PRO A 109 5.42 -18.37 -5.94
N SER A 110 6.63 -17.84 -6.14
CA SER A 110 7.26 -16.91 -5.19
C SER A 110 6.53 -15.57 -5.13
N PHE A 111 6.06 -15.08 -6.28
CA PHE A 111 5.26 -13.86 -6.35
C PHE A 111 3.89 -14.05 -5.66
N ASN A 112 3.24 -15.18 -5.84
CA ASN A 112 1.97 -15.52 -5.18
C ASN A 112 2.12 -15.51 -3.65
N GLN A 113 3.21 -16.07 -3.11
CA GLN A 113 3.51 -16.00 -1.68
C GLN A 113 3.70 -14.55 -1.19
N LEU A 114 4.39 -13.71 -1.99
CA LEU A 114 4.65 -12.32 -1.63
C LEU A 114 3.39 -11.47 -1.57
N VAL A 115 2.47 -11.67 -2.54
CA VAL A 115 1.21 -10.91 -2.61
C VAL A 115 0.07 -11.59 -1.86
N ASP A 116 0.31 -12.79 -1.30
CA ASP A 116 -0.69 -13.62 -0.59
C ASP A 116 -1.97 -13.78 -1.45
N ARG A 117 -1.76 -14.25 -2.69
CA ARG A 117 -2.80 -14.50 -3.71
C ARG A 117 -2.42 -15.72 -4.55
N GLU A 118 -3.41 -16.42 -5.04
CA GLU A 118 -3.25 -17.54 -5.99
C GLU A 118 -3.55 -17.05 -7.41
N LEU A 119 -2.55 -16.42 -8.03
CA LEU A 119 -2.65 -15.97 -9.41
C LEU A 119 -2.28 -17.12 -10.34
N VAL A 120 -3.06 -17.31 -11.40
CA VAL A 120 -2.79 -18.25 -12.47
C VAL A 120 -2.86 -17.52 -13.79
N VAL A 121 -1.87 -17.74 -14.66
CA VAL A 121 -1.82 -17.12 -15.99
C VAL A 121 -2.45 -18.06 -17.00
N ASN A 122 -3.57 -17.64 -17.59
CA ASN A 122 -4.20 -18.39 -18.69
C ASN A 122 -3.80 -17.80 -20.04
N TYR A 123 -2.80 -18.37 -20.68
CA TYR A 123 -2.31 -17.93 -21.99
C TYR A 123 -3.27 -18.25 -23.15
N ALA A 124 -4.24 -19.13 -22.95
CA ALA A 124 -5.24 -19.46 -23.97
C ALA A 124 -6.45 -18.49 -23.97
N SER A 125 -6.45 -17.50 -23.10
CA SER A 125 -7.49 -16.47 -22.99
C SER A 125 -7.15 -15.21 -23.78
N GLU A 126 -8.05 -14.22 -23.76
CA GLU A 126 -7.83 -12.87 -24.31
C GLU A 126 -6.53 -12.23 -23.79
N PHE A 127 -6.10 -12.60 -22.59
CA PHE A 127 -4.84 -12.15 -22.01
C PHE A 127 -3.62 -12.61 -22.82
N GLY A 128 -3.61 -13.85 -23.33
CA GLY A 128 -2.54 -14.34 -24.19
C GLY A 128 -2.45 -13.56 -25.51
N ILE A 129 -3.61 -13.22 -26.09
CA ILE A 129 -3.66 -12.37 -27.30
C ILE A 129 -3.12 -10.98 -26.99
N ALA A 130 -3.51 -10.40 -25.84
CA ALA A 130 -3.03 -9.08 -25.40
C ALA A 130 -1.50 -9.05 -25.25
N ILE A 131 -0.89 -10.09 -24.69
CA ILE A 131 0.59 -10.21 -24.54
C ILE A 131 1.26 -10.19 -25.94
N ILE A 132 0.73 -10.93 -26.91
CA ILE A 132 1.28 -10.96 -28.28
C ILE A 132 1.16 -9.57 -28.92
N VAL A 133 0.01 -8.93 -28.80
CA VAL A 133 -0.23 -7.57 -29.34
C VAL A 133 0.75 -6.57 -28.71
N VAL A 134 0.93 -6.62 -27.38
CA VAL A 134 1.89 -5.76 -26.67
C VAL A 134 3.31 -6.04 -27.17
N ALA A 135 3.71 -7.30 -27.32
CA ALA A 135 5.06 -7.64 -27.80
C ALA A 135 5.30 -7.09 -29.22
N ILE A 136 4.34 -7.22 -30.13
CA ILE A 136 4.43 -6.66 -31.48
C ILE A 136 4.51 -5.12 -31.43
N ALA A 137 3.65 -4.48 -30.63
CA ALA A 137 3.64 -3.02 -30.48
C ALA A 137 4.96 -2.50 -29.94
N VAL A 138 5.52 -3.14 -28.89
CA VAL A 138 6.85 -2.80 -28.34
C VAL A 138 7.94 -2.97 -29.37
N GLY A 139 7.96 -4.07 -30.13
CA GLY A 139 8.92 -4.33 -31.19
C GLY A 139 8.87 -3.26 -32.28
N ILE A 140 7.68 -2.83 -32.70
CA ILE A 140 7.49 -1.76 -33.66
C ILE A 140 7.97 -0.42 -33.10
N LEU A 141 7.46 0.00 -31.95
CA LEU A 141 7.77 1.31 -31.37
C LEU A 141 9.25 1.48 -31.04
N ALA A 142 9.86 0.48 -30.41
CA ALA A 142 11.28 0.51 -30.08
C ALA A 142 12.19 0.37 -31.34
N GLY A 143 11.73 -0.34 -32.36
CA GLY A 143 12.43 -0.52 -33.63
C GLY A 143 12.33 0.66 -34.59
N LEU A 144 11.29 1.51 -34.47
CA LEU A 144 10.99 2.58 -35.44
C LEU A 144 12.18 3.56 -35.60
N TYR A 145 12.64 4.16 -34.50
CA TYR A 145 13.73 5.13 -34.54
C TYR A 145 15.02 4.52 -35.08
N PRO A 146 15.53 3.37 -34.59
CA PRO A 146 16.72 2.73 -35.16
C PRO A 146 16.57 2.39 -36.65
N ALA A 147 15.41 1.86 -37.07
CA ALA A 147 15.18 1.49 -38.48
C ALA A 147 15.27 2.70 -39.41
N PHE A 148 14.62 3.80 -39.07
CA PHE A 148 14.72 5.04 -39.83
C PHE A 148 16.12 5.65 -39.79
N PHE A 149 16.77 5.63 -38.64
CA PHE A 149 18.09 6.18 -38.46
C PHE A 149 19.15 5.42 -39.28
N ILE A 150 19.18 4.08 -39.21
CA ILE A 150 20.13 3.25 -39.91
C ILE A 150 19.89 3.29 -41.41
N SER A 151 18.61 3.25 -41.86
CA SER A 151 18.26 3.34 -43.27
C SER A 151 18.51 4.71 -43.89
N SER A 152 18.78 5.76 -43.11
CA SER A 152 19.11 7.10 -43.65
C SER A 152 20.56 7.26 -44.14
N PHE A 153 21.44 6.33 -43.80
CA PHE A 153 22.85 6.43 -44.23
C PHE A 153 22.97 6.41 -45.75
N SER A 154 23.84 7.32 -46.26
CA SER A 154 24.12 7.40 -47.70
C SER A 154 25.25 6.43 -48.09
N ALA A 155 25.08 5.64 -49.15
CA ALA A 155 26.10 4.71 -49.64
C ALA A 155 27.44 5.40 -49.92
N LYS A 156 27.43 6.60 -50.52
CA LYS A 156 28.62 7.39 -50.83
C LYS A 156 29.43 7.70 -49.56
N ARG A 157 28.84 8.21 -48.49
CA ARG A 157 29.54 8.56 -47.26
C ARG A 157 30.02 7.34 -46.50
N VAL A 158 29.31 6.24 -46.54
CA VAL A 158 29.69 5.00 -45.87
C VAL A 158 30.90 4.36 -46.55
N LEU A 159 30.96 4.36 -47.88
CA LEU A 159 32.05 3.79 -48.67
C LEU A 159 33.29 4.68 -48.64
N SER A 160 33.15 6.01 -48.54
CA SER A 160 34.27 6.94 -48.38
C SER A 160 34.88 6.95 -46.98
N GLY A 161 34.33 6.19 -46.03
CA GLY A 161 34.84 6.13 -44.65
C GLY A 161 34.47 7.34 -43.78
N ASP A 162 33.76 8.33 -44.31
CA ASP A 162 33.31 9.52 -43.59
C ASP A 162 31.98 9.23 -42.85
N LEU A 163 32.12 8.54 -41.76
CA LEU A 163 31.02 8.24 -40.86
C LEU A 163 30.86 9.31 -39.77
N GLN A 164 31.05 10.60 -40.13
CA GLN A 164 30.79 11.67 -39.16
C GLN A 164 29.31 11.62 -38.70
N ARG A 165 29.13 11.26 -37.46
CA ARG A 165 27.82 11.27 -36.81
C ARG A 165 27.38 12.71 -36.60
N GLY A 166 26.20 13.02 -37.10
CA GLY A 166 25.54 14.27 -36.74
C GLY A 166 25.34 14.33 -35.21
N ASN A 167 25.52 15.49 -34.61
CA ASN A 167 25.32 15.77 -33.20
C ASN A 167 23.97 15.27 -32.66
N THR A 168 22.96 15.16 -33.56
CA THR A 168 21.61 14.70 -33.23
C THR A 168 21.56 13.31 -32.59
N ALA A 169 22.30 12.31 -33.12
CA ALA A 169 22.28 10.96 -32.55
C ALA A 169 22.93 10.87 -31.17
N ILE A 170 23.90 11.73 -30.88
CA ILE A 170 24.52 11.83 -29.58
C ILE A 170 23.54 12.44 -28.58
N TRP A 171 22.85 13.50 -29.00
CA TRP A 171 21.85 14.17 -28.15
C TRP A 171 20.66 13.25 -27.84
N VAL A 172 20.10 12.54 -28.83
CA VAL A 172 18.98 11.59 -28.60
C VAL A 172 19.38 10.54 -27.58
N ARG A 173 20.55 9.94 -27.69
CA ARG A 173 21.03 8.93 -26.71
C ARG A 173 21.22 9.50 -25.32
N LYS A 174 21.82 10.70 -25.20
CA LYS A 174 22.01 11.35 -23.89
C LYS A 174 20.66 11.69 -23.26
N SER A 175 19.71 12.20 -24.04
CA SER A 175 18.36 12.51 -23.57
C SER A 175 17.61 11.24 -23.11
N LEU A 176 17.68 10.14 -23.87
CA LEU A 176 17.05 8.87 -23.48
C LEU A 176 17.67 8.30 -22.20
N LEU A 177 19.01 8.38 -22.06
CA LEU A 177 19.69 7.96 -20.83
C LEU A 177 19.30 8.82 -19.62
N THR A 178 19.26 10.12 -19.80
CA THR A 178 18.87 11.06 -18.74
C THR A 178 17.42 10.79 -18.31
N LEU A 179 16.49 10.65 -19.27
CA LEU A 179 15.09 10.35 -18.99
C LEU A 179 14.94 9.01 -18.25
N GLN A 180 15.60 7.95 -18.75
CA GLN A 180 15.59 6.64 -18.11
C GLN A 180 16.15 6.66 -16.69
N ALA A 181 17.28 7.34 -16.48
CA ALA A 181 17.88 7.50 -15.16
C ALA A 181 16.99 8.33 -14.23
N SER A 182 16.35 9.41 -14.74
CA SER A 182 15.40 10.21 -13.97
C SER A 182 14.19 9.38 -13.52
N LEU A 183 13.63 8.54 -14.40
CA LEU A 183 12.53 7.64 -14.06
C LEU A 183 12.94 6.62 -12.98
N ALA A 184 14.12 6.02 -13.11
CA ALA A 184 14.64 5.07 -12.12
C ALA A 184 14.87 5.74 -10.75
N ILE A 185 15.45 6.96 -10.73
CA ILE A 185 15.66 7.73 -9.51
C ILE A 185 14.31 8.13 -8.89
N GLY A 186 13.34 8.57 -9.69
CA GLY A 186 11.98 8.87 -9.22
C GLY A 186 11.32 7.66 -8.54
N LEU A 187 11.49 6.46 -9.11
CA LEU A 187 11.00 5.22 -8.48
C LEU A 187 11.72 4.90 -7.17
N ILE A 188 13.03 5.15 -7.08
CA ILE A 188 13.77 4.98 -5.81
C ILE A 188 13.21 5.92 -4.74
N ILE A 189 13.00 7.20 -5.09
CA ILE A 189 12.44 8.20 -4.16
C ILE A 189 11.04 7.76 -3.71
N ALA A 190 10.17 7.37 -4.66
CA ALA A 190 8.82 6.90 -4.35
C ALA A 190 8.84 5.67 -3.44
N SER A 191 9.70 4.68 -3.74
CA SER A 191 9.84 3.45 -2.95
C SER A 191 10.31 3.74 -1.51
N VAL A 192 11.34 4.58 -1.35
CA VAL A 192 11.86 4.98 -0.03
C VAL A 192 10.80 5.77 0.76
N THR A 193 10.05 6.64 0.08
CA THR A 193 8.98 7.42 0.71
C THR A 193 7.85 6.50 1.21
N LEU A 194 7.42 5.53 0.39
CA LEU A 194 6.40 4.55 0.79
C LEU A 194 6.85 3.71 1.98
N LEU A 195 8.10 3.22 1.98
CA LEU A 195 8.67 2.47 3.11
C LEU A 195 8.70 3.31 4.40
N LYS A 196 9.15 4.57 4.31
CA LYS A 196 9.15 5.49 5.46
C LYS A 196 7.74 5.77 5.96
N GLN A 197 6.79 5.98 5.05
CA GLN A 197 5.39 6.20 5.40
C GLN A 197 4.79 4.98 6.09
N LEU A 198 5.06 3.77 5.60
CA LEU A 198 4.61 2.53 6.24
C LEU A 198 5.20 2.39 7.64
N THR A 199 6.51 2.59 7.80
CA THR A 199 7.17 2.56 9.11
C THR A 199 6.59 3.61 10.06
N TYR A 200 6.31 4.80 9.57
CA TYR A 200 5.66 5.85 10.35
C TYR A 200 4.25 5.43 10.82
N LEU A 201 3.42 4.87 9.91
CA LEU A 201 2.09 4.38 10.27
C LEU A 201 2.13 3.26 11.33
N GLN A 202 3.13 2.37 11.24
CA GLN A 202 3.35 1.31 12.23
C GLN A 202 3.81 1.85 13.59
N SER A 203 4.48 3.00 13.62
CA SER A 203 5.00 3.63 14.85
C SER A 203 4.03 4.59 15.51
N LEU A 204 2.90 4.91 14.87
CA LEU A 204 1.93 5.86 15.43
C LEU A 204 1.34 5.32 16.74
N PRO A 205 1.28 6.13 17.81
CA PRO A 205 0.62 5.74 19.04
C PRO A 205 -0.88 5.58 18.78
N LEU A 206 -1.41 4.43 19.14
CA LEU A 206 -2.84 4.11 18.99
C LEU A 206 -3.69 4.65 20.15
N GLY A 207 -3.05 5.02 21.26
CA GLY A 207 -3.71 5.40 22.50
C GLY A 207 -4.20 4.20 23.33
N TYR A 208 -3.95 2.97 22.86
CA TYR A 208 -4.20 1.73 23.59
C TYR A 208 -3.05 0.74 23.37
N GLU A 209 -2.92 -0.23 24.28
CA GLU A 209 -1.92 -1.28 24.18
C GLU A 209 -2.40 -2.42 23.26
N THR A 210 -1.56 -2.86 22.35
CA THR A 210 -1.82 -4.00 21.47
C THR A 210 -1.10 -5.27 21.92
N THR A 211 0.02 -5.10 22.63
CA THR A 211 0.79 -6.20 23.20
C THR A 211 0.06 -6.80 24.41
N GLN A 212 0.14 -8.12 24.60
CA GLN A 212 -0.53 -8.83 25.70
C GLN A 212 -2.07 -8.67 25.71
N ARG A 213 -2.66 -8.27 24.58
CA ARG A 213 -4.12 -8.20 24.41
C ARG A 213 -4.59 -9.29 23.47
N LEU A 214 -5.39 -10.22 24.01
CA LEU A 214 -6.03 -11.28 23.24
C LEU A 214 -7.46 -10.89 22.97
N VAL A 215 -7.91 -11.06 21.74
CA VAL A 215 -9.27 -10.71 21.29
C VAL A 215 -9.97 -11.96 20.84
N ILE A 216 -11.15 -12.19 21.36
CA ILE A 216 -12.10 -13.20 20.90
C ILE A 216 -13.17 -12.45 20.16
N SER A 217 -13.22 -12.63 18.84
CA SER A 217 -14.14 -11.89 17.96
C SER A 217 -15.43 -12.67 17.68
N GLU A 218 -16.47 -11.91 17.28
CA GLU A 218 -17.75 -12.47 16.80
C GLU A 218 -18.52 -13.25 17.87
N LEU A 219 -18.39 -12.86 19.14
CA LEU A 219 -19.20 -13.44 20.20
C LEU A 219 -20.63 -12.84 20.19
N PRO A 220 -21.69 -13.66 20.41
CA PRO A 220 -23.05 -13.16 20.51
C PRO A 220 -23.17 -12.11 21.63
N VAL A 221 -23.69 -10.92 21.30
CA VAL A 221 -23.82 -9.81 22.27
C VAL A 221 -24.59 -10.22 23.51
N GLY A 222 -25.72 -10.92 23.34
CA GLY A 222 -26.58 -11.36 24.45
C GLY A 222 -25.87 -12.27 25.46
N GLU A 223 -24.75 -12.90 25.06
CA GLU A 223 -24.03 -13.81 25.96
C GLU A 223 -22.86 -13.15 26.69
N VAL A 224 -22.29 -12.07 26.15
CA VAL A 224 -21.08 -11.49 26.73
C VAL A 224 -21.21 -10.02 27.14
N PHE A 225 -22.09 -9.28 26.48
CA PHE A 225 -22.30 -7.85 26.75
C PHE A 225 -23.45 -7.64 27.74
N THR A 226 -23.25 -8.08 28.96
CA THR A 226 -24.25 -8.07 30.04
C THR A 226 -23.76 -7.31 31.25
N LYS A 227 -24.70 -6.73 32.07
CA LYS A 227 -24.37 -5.98 33.27
C LYS A 227 -23.54 -6.82 34.26
N GLU A 228 -24.04 -8.03 34.51
CA GLU A 228 -23.32 -9.00 35.33
C GLU A 228 -22.44 -9.90 34.41
N LYS A 229 -21.27 -10.28 34.87
CA LYS A 229 -20.48 -11.28 34.16
C LYS A 229 -21.26 -12.58 34.11
N ASN A 230 -21.63 -13.03 32.92
CA ASN A 230 -22.27 -14.33 32.75
C ASN A 230 -21.28 -15.50 32.98
N ALA A 231 -21.80 -16.73 32.98
CA ALA A 231 -21.00 -17.92 33.24
C ALA A 231 -19.81 -18.06 32.24
N LEU A 232 -20.01 -17.69 30.98
CA LEU A 232 -18.98 -17.75 29.93
C LEU A 232 -17.79 -16.81 30.23
N VAL A 233 -18.10 -15.51 30.46
CA VAL A 233 -17.07 -14.51 30.77
C VAL A 233 -16.37 -14.82 32.10
N ASN A 234 -17.09 -15.33 33.11
CA ASN A 234 -16.50 -15.75 34.37
C ASN A 234 -15.53 -16.92 34.18
N ARG A 235 -15.90 -17.96 33.42
CA ARG A 235 -15.03 -19.11 33.13
C ARG A 235 -13.78 -18.67 32.39
N ILE A 236 -13.89 -17.82 31.37
CA ILE A 236 -12.75 -17.29 30.62
C ILE A 236 -11.86 -16.42 31.52
N SER A 237 -12.45 -15.58 32.38
CA SER A 237 -11.68 -14.73 33.31
C SER A 237 -10.94 -15.52 34.37
N ALA A 238 -11.37 -16.75 34.70
CA ALA A 238 -10.75 -17.63 35.67
C ALA A 238 -9.59 -18.48 35.08
N ILE A 239 -9.35 -18.43 33.78
CA ILE A 239 -8.22 -19.13 33.13
C ILE A 239 -6.90 -18.56 33.65
N GLN A 240 -6.00 -19.44 34.06
CA GLN A 240 -4.67 -19.04 34.54
C GLN A 240 -3.91 -18.27 33.46
N GLY A 241 -3.44 -17.07 33.80
CA GLY A 241 -2.77 -16.15 32.85
C GLY A 241 -3.68 -15.08 32.27
N VAL A 242 -4.99 -15.11 32.51
CA VAL A 242 -5.91 -14.02 32.21
C VAL A 242 -5.95 -13.06 33.39
N GLN A 243 -5.65 -11.80 33.17
CA GLN A 243 -5.54 -10.78 34.22
C GLN A 243 -6.79 -9.87 34.27
N GLN A 244 -7.22 -9.38 33.12
CA GLN A 244 -8.34 -8.44 32.95
C GLN A 244 -9.20 -8.85 31.75
N THR A 245 -10.48 -8.49 31.81
CA THR A 245 -11.43 -8.73 30.71
C THR A 245 -12.36 -7.56 30.51
N THR A 246 -12.61 -7.18 29.27
CA THR A 246 -13.65 -6.22 28.91
C THR A 246 -14.33 -6.65 27.61
N VAL A 247 -15.56 -6.25 27.39
CA VAL A 247 -16.31 -6.49 26.17
C VAL A 247 -16.53 -5.15 25.46
N ILE A 248 -16.36 -5.13 24.16
CA ILE A 248 -16.72 -3.98 23.32
C ILE A 248 -17.64 -4.43 22.17
N ASP A 249 -18.48 -3.52 21.71
CA ASP A 249 -19.48 -3.80 20.65
C ASP A 249 -18.96 -3.57 19.24
N THR A 250 -17.70 -3.17 19.09
CA THR A 250 -17.06 -2.90 17.81
C THR A 250 -15.61 -3.36 17.81
N ARG A 251 -15.07 -3.61 16.62
CA ARG A 251 -13.65 -3.96 16.46
C ARG A 251 -12.77 -2.70 16.48
N LEU A 252 -11.74 -2.69 17.30
CA LEU A 252 -10.78 -1.57 17.34
C LEU A 252 -10.01 -1.39 16.01
N THR A 253 -9.98 -2.42 15.19
CA THR A 253 -9.29 -2.44 13.89
C THR A 253 -10.19 -2.07 12.70
N VAL A 254 -11.44 -1.68 12.94
CA VAL A 254 -12.40 -1.27 11.90
C VAL A 254 -12.86 0.15 12.18
N SER A 255 -13.07 0.93 11.12
CA SER A 255 -13.64 2.28 11.28
C SER A 255 -14.99 2.23 11.98
N ILE A 256 -15.19 3.09 12.98
CA ILE A 256 -16.42 3.12 13.77
C ILE A 256 -17.52 3.74 12.93
N ASN A 257 -18.56 2.96 12.68
CA ASN A 257 -19.78 3.41 12.00
C ASN A 257 -20.88 3.84 12.98
N ASN A 258 -20.75 3.48 14.26
CA ASN A 258 -21.64 3.91 15.30
C ASN A 258 -21.33 5.35 15.70
N THR A 259 -22.24 6.27 15.47
CA THR A 259 -22.06 7.69 15.74
C THR A 259 -23.26 8.29 16.47
N LEU A 260 -22.99 9.29 17.28
CA LEU A 260 -24.00 10.14 17.91
C LEU A 260 -23.82 11.58 17.44
N MET A 261 -24.87 12.38 17.57
CA MET A 261 -24.82 13.82 17.41
C MET A 261 -25.01 14.48 18.78
N PRO A 262 -23.90 14.66 19.53
CA PRO A 262 -23.98 15.13 20.90
C PRO A 262 -24.40 16.60 21.00
N THR A 263 -25.19 16.89 22.05
CA THR A 263 -25.39 18.23 22.58
C THR A 263 -24.51 18.34 23.82
N TRP A 264 -23.58 19.30 23.77
CA TRP A 264 -22.60 19.52 24.85
C TRP A 264 -23.26 20.06 26.14
N PRO A 265 -22.59 19.98 27.29
CA PRO A 265 -23.16 20.46 28.57
C PRO A 265 -23.48 21.94 28.59
N ASN A 266 -22.90 22.76 27.71
CA ASN A 266 -23.24 24.18 27.51
C ASN A 266 -24.51 24.40 26.68
N GLY A 267 -25.15 23.36 26.16
CA GLY A 267 -26.37 23.40 25.34
C GLY A 267 -26.10 23.51 23.84
N GLU A 268 -24.85 23.63 23.40
CA GLU A 268 -24.49 23.69 21.98
C GLU A 268 -24.51 22.30 21.34
N ALA A 269 -25.07 22.19 20.14
CA ALA A 269 -24.98 20.97 19.36
C ALA A 269 -23.55 20.83 18.80
N SER A 270 -23.05 19.58 18.75
CA SER A 270 -21.70 19.26 18.25
C SER A 270 -21.45 19.70 16.80
N GLY A 271 -22.50 19.85 15.98
CA GLY A 271 -22.37 20.14 14.54
C GLY A 271 -21.73 19.01 13.72
N SER A 272 -21.22 17.96 14.35
CA SER A 272 -20.59 16.80 13.71
C SER A 272 -20.94 15.51 14.42
N LEU A 273 -20.88 14.41 13.66
CA LEU A 273 -21.06 13.07 14.21
C LEU A 273 -19.82 12.68 15.03
N THR A 274 -20.04 12.18 16.24
CA THR A 274 -18.99 11.70 17.15
C THR A 274 -19.04 10.17 17.20
N PRO A 275 -17.93 9.48 16.86
CA PRO A 275 -17.85 8.02 16.95
C PRO A 275 -18.01 7.53 18.40
N VAL A 276 -18.71 6.42 18.54
CA VAL A 276 -18.95 5.80 19.84
C VAL A 276 -18.68 4.31 19.84
N VAL A 277 -18.19 3.83 20.97
CA VAL A 277 -17.90 2.42 21.25
C VAL A 277 -18.66 2.02 22.48
N GLY A 278 -19.54 1.03 22.35
CA GLY A 278 -20.13 0.38 23.49
C GLY A 278 -19.09 -0.47 24.22
N ALA A 279 -18.94 -0.27 25.51
CA ALA A 279 -17.94 -0.97 26.31
C ALA A 279 -18.53 -1.51 27.61
N SER A 280 -17.93 -2.58 28.16
CA SER A 280 -18.22 -3.04 29.50
C SER A 280 -17.30 -2.41 30.52
N TYR A 281 -17.36 -2.89 31.77
CA TYR A 281 -16.50 -2.45 32.85
C TYR A 281 -15.00 -2.75 32.57
N ASP A 282 -14.10 -2.04 33.26
CA ASP A 282 -12.66 -2.21 33.23
C ASP A 282 -12.03 -1.96 31.84
N VAL A 283 -12.66 -1.17 30.98
CA VAL A 283 -12.22 -0.92 29.60
C VAL A 283 -10.87 -0.17 29.56
N VAL A 284 -10.67 0.82 30.43
CA VAL A 284 -9.42 1.59 30.52
C VAL A 284 -8.27 0.68 30.91
N LYS A 285 -8.44 -0.13 31.92
CA LYS A 285 -7.41 -1.06 32.41
C LYS A 285 -7.10 -2.16 31.38
N THR A 286 -8.16 -2.76 30.81
CA THR A 286 -7.98 -3.88 29.86
C THR A 286 -7.35 -3.44 28.56
N LEU A 287 -7.70 -2.27 28.03
CA LEU A 287 -7.09 -1.73 26.81
C LEU A 287 -5.77 -0.99 27.07
N GLY A 288 -5.43 -0.72 28.34
CA GLY A 288 -4.25 0.07 28.69
C GLY A 288 -4.38 1.54 28.25
N LEU A 289 -5.60 2.09 28.29
CA LEU A 289 -5.84 3.49 27.98
C LEU A 289 -5.23 4.36 29.06
N LYS A 290 -4.64 5.48 28.67
CA LYS A 290 -4.08 6.42 29.61
C LYS A 290 -5.14 7.38 30.13
N LEU A 291 -5.51 7.22 31.38
CA LEU A 291 -6.49 8.06 32.06
C LEU A 291 -5.88 9.43 32.37
N VAL A 292 -6.51 10.50 31.89
CA VAL A 292 -6.09 11.90 32.13
C VAL A 292 -6.85 12.49 33.31
N ALA A 293 -8.15 12.20 33.45
CA ALA A 293 -8.98 12.65 34.55
C ALA A 293 -10.12 11.67 34.83
N GLY A 294 -10.62 11.65 36.04
CA GLY A 294 -11.75 10.80 36.42
C GLY A 294 -11.35 9.35 36.72
N ARG A 295 -12.18 8.40 36.31
CA ARG A 295 -12.03 6.96 36.60
C ARG A 295 -12.50 6.07 35.45
N ASP A 296 -12.16 4.77 35.55
CA ASP A 296 -12.71 3.71 34.68
C ASP A 296 -14.18 3.37 35.05
N PHE A 297 -14.87 2.69 34.18
CA PHE A 297 -16.17 2.09 34.50
C PHE A 297 -16.01 1.01 35.55
N SER A 298 -16.88 1.06 36.57
CA SER A 298 -16.81 0.12 37.69
C SER A 298 -18.20 -0.35 38.10
N ARG A 299 -18.30 -1.62 38.52
CA ARG A 299 -19.54 -2.21 39.08
C ARG A 299 -19.96 -1.54 40.39
N GLU A 300 -19.07 -0.91 41.09
CA GLU A 300 -19.34 -0.16 42.31
C GLU A 300 -20.26 1.04 42.07
N PHE A 301 -20.33 1.54 40.84
CA PHE A 301 -21.14 2.66 40.43
C PHE A 301 -22.30 2.20 39.55
N ALA A 302 -23.47 1.94 40.17
CA ALA A 302 -24.65 1.43 39.48
C ALA A 302 -25.11 2.30 38.30
N GLY A 303 -24.81 3.61 38.32
CA GLY A 303 -25.11 4.54 37.23
C GLY A 303 -24.18 4.51 36.03
N ASP A 304 -23.12 3.71 36.05
CA ASP A 304 -22.21 3.58 34.88
C ASP A 304 -22.85 2.74 33.79
N TRP A 305 -23.52 1.63 34.14
CA TRP A 305 -24.15 0.77 33.15
C TRP A 305 -25.45 1.39 32.61
N ALA A 306 -25.64 1.29 31.30
CA ALA A 306 -26.81 1.82 30.62
C ALA A 306 -28.13 1.32 31.23
N SER A 307 -28.99 2.24 31.60
CA SER A 307 -30.30 1.99 32.14
C SER A 307 -31.34 2.88 31.48
N ARG A 308 -32.53 2.34 31.19
CA ARG A 308 -33.59 3.11 30.53
C ARG A 308 -34.74 3.37 31.50
N ALA A 309 -35.04 4.66 31.68
CA ALA A 309 -36.14 5.12 32.47
C ALA A 309 -36.87 6.28 31.79
N ASN A 310 -38.22 6.29 31.77
CA ASN A 310 -39.02 7.36 31.19
C ASN A 310 -38.66 7.71 29.72
N GLY A 311 -38.29 6.71 28.92
CA GLY A 311 -37.91 6.88 27.51
C GLY A 311 -36.47 7.37 27.27
N VAL A 312 -35.72 7.74 28.31
CA VAL A 312 -34.32 8.17 28.24
C VAL A 312 -33.39 7.06 28.72
N THR A 313 -32.35 6.80 27.99
CA THR A 313 -31.27 5.89 28.38
C THR A 313 -30.16 6.71 29.03
N SER A 314 -29.83 6.42 30.29
CA SER A 314 -28.71 7.05 30.99
C SER A 314 -27.55 6.07 31.10
N THR A 315 -26.31 6.53 30.81
CA THR A 315 -25.11 5.71 30.84
C THR A 315 -23.90 6.53 31.30
N GLY A 316 -22.90 5.87 31.90
CA GLY A 316 -21.58 6.44 32.08
C GLY A 316 -20.84 6.50 30.74
N THR A 317 -20.08 7.58 30.53
CA THR A 317 -19.24 7.72 29.34
C THR A 317 -17.82 8.10 29.72
N ILE A 318 -16.85 7.51 29.01
CA ILE A 318 -15.45 7.94 29.02
C ILE A 318 -15.20 8.58 27.66
N VAL A 319 -14.63 9.78 27.67
CA VAL A 319 -14.38 10.57 26.46
C VAL A 319 -12.89 10.74 26.24
N THR A 320 -12.48 10.89 24.98
CA THR A 320 -11.10 11.28 24.65
C THR A 320 -10.88 12.77 24.90
N GLU A 321 -9.62 13.20 25.05
CA GLU A 321 -9.29 14.61 25.21
C GLU A 321 -9.83 15.49 24.08
N SER A 322 -9.80 15.00 22.85
CA SER A 322 -10.36 15.70 21.69
C SER A 322 -11.86 15.97 21.83
N VAL A 323 -12.64 15.01 22.36
CA VAL A 323 -14.07 15.23 22.66
C VAL A 323 -14.26 16.27 23.75
N ALA A 324 -13.48 16.20 24.83
CA ALA A 324 -13.57 17.18 25.91
C ALA A 324 -13.24 18.61 25.41
N ARG A 325 -12.27 18.75 24.53
CA ARG A 325 -11.91 20.05 23.90
C ARG A 325 -12.99 20.55 22.97
N GLN A 326 -13.63 19.66 22.19
CA GLN A 326 -14.77 20.02 21.33
C GLN A 326 -15.98 20.48 22.16
N ALA A 327 -16.16 19.92 23.34
CA ALA A 327 -17.19 20.36 24.29
C ALA A 327 -16.84 21.68 25.02
N GLY A 328 -15.71 22.33 24.69
CA GLY A 328 -15.29 23.61 25.22
C GLY A 328 -14.45 23.56 26.51
N TYR A 329 -13.98 22.36 26.91
CA TYR A 329 -13.18 22.20 28.15
C TYR A 329 -11.67 22.18 27.85
N THR A 330 -10.93 23.09 28.43
CA THR A 330 -9.47 23.14 28.35
C THR A 330 -8.81 22.29 29.47
N LYS A 331 -9.45 22.23 30.65
CA LYS A 331 -9.03 21.39 31.77
C LYS A 331 -9.88 20.16 31.82
N MET A 332 -9.28 18.98 31.65
CA MET A 332 -9.99 17.71 31.47
C MET A 332 -10.78 17.27 32.72
N SER A 333 -10.41 17.75 33.91
CA SER A 333 -11.18 17.49 35.14
C SER A 333 -12.56 18.16 35.17
N ASP A 334 -12.76 19.26 34.44
CA ASP A 334 -13.95 20.11 34.57
C ASP A 334 -15.17 19.55 33.84
N ILE A 335 -14.95 18.59 32.89
CA ILE A 335 -16.02 17.88 32.20
C ILE A 335 -16.54 16.69 33.04
N ILE A 336 -15.79 16.21 34.04
CA ILE A 336 -16.19 15.06 34.85
C ILE A 336 -17.51 15.37 35.59
N GLY A 337 -18.43 14.40 35.54
CA GLY A 337 -19.78 14.52 36.11
C GLY A 337 -20.78 15.29 35.25
N LYS A 338 -20.34 15.99 34.19
CA LYS A 338 -21.22 16.67 33.25
C LYS A 338 -21.96 15.63 32.38
N VAL A 339 -23.13 16.04 31.86
CA VAL A 339 -23.96 15.18 31.01
C VAL A 339 -23.92 15.71 29.58
N ILE A 340 -23.50 14.85 28.68
CA ILE A 340 -23.59 15.03 27.22
C ILE A 340 -24.90 14.34 26.78
N LYS A 341 -25.67 14.95 25.89
CA LYS A 341 -26.99 14.42 25.49
C LYS A 341 -27.01 14.10 24.00
N ASP A 342 -27.70 13.05 23.62
CA ASP A 342 -28.20 12.87 22.26
C ASP A 342 -29.76 12.87 22.33
N SER A 343 -30.31 14.04 22.07
CA SER A 343 -31.73 14.26 22.13
C SER A 343 -32.52 13.47 21.05
N GLY A 344 -31.84 13.22 19.91
CA GLY A 344 -32.44 12.46 18.80
C GLY A 344 -32.71 11.00 19.16
N ARG A 345 -31.84 10.42 20.00
CA ARG A 345 -31.95 9.01 20.46
C ARG A 345 -32.42 8.88 21.92
N GLY A 346 -32.57 10.00 22.63
CA GLY A 346 -32.93 9.98 24.04
C GLY A 346 -31.87 9.33 24.91
N VAL A 347 -30.61 9.72 24.74
CA VAL A 347 -29.47 9.18 25.51
C VAL A 347 -28.78 10.30 26.28
N ASP A 348 -28.69 10.11 27.60
CA ASP A 348 -27.94 10.98 28.53
C ASP A 348 -26.67 10.28 28.96
N MET A 349 -25.51 10.88 28.66
CA MET A 349 -24.18 10.33 28.86
C MET A 349 -23.42 11.12 29.92
N ARG A 350 -23.28 10.56 31.12
CA ARG A 350 -22.52 11.20 32.21
C ARG A 350 -21.03 10.92 32.06
N VAL A 351 -20.22 11.93 31.91
CA VAL A 351 -18.76 11.79 31.81
C VAL A 351 -18.19 11.34 33.15
N VAL A 352 -17.58 10.15 33.17
CA VAL A 352 -16.93 9.57 34.36
C VAL A 352 -15.42 9.56 34.27
N GLY A 353 -14.87 9.62 33.04
CA GLY A 353 -13.43 9.65 32.81
C GLY A 353 -13.08 10.35 31.51
N VAL A 354 -11.86 10.84 31.43
CA VAL A 354 -11.22 11.36 30.23
C VAL A 354 -9.93 10.59 29.99
N VAL A 355 -9.74 10.09 28.77
CA VAL A 355 -8.53 9.37 28.36
C VAL A 355 -7.80 10.13 27.26
N GLU A 356 -6.49 9.87 27.08
CA GLU A 356 -5.76 10.37 25.89
C GLU A 356 -6.47 9.95 24.61
N ASP A 357 -6.17 10.63 23.50
CA ASP A 357 -6.80 10.33 22.21
C ASP A 357 -6.50 8.90 21.75
N VAL A 358 -7.52 8.21 21.30
CA VAL A 358 -7.49 6.81 20.87
C VAL A 358 -7.77 6.73 19.37
N LYS A 359 -6.98 5.99 18.64
CA LYS A 359 -7.17 5.78 17.20
C LYS A 359 -7.80 4.42 16.96
N VAL A 360 -9.05 4.40 16.51
CA VAL A 360 -9.76 3.17 16.15
C VAL A 360 -9.91 3.09 14.64
N GLY A 361 -9.67 1.91 14.09
CA GLY A 361 -9.66 1.66 12.64
C GLY A 361 -8.28 1.84 12.02
N ASN A 362 -8.28 2.12 10.70
CA ASN A 362 -7.04 2.37 9.97
C ASN A 362 -6.42 3.69 10.42
N ALA A 363 -5.13 3.71 10.72
CA ALA A 363 -4.40 4.91 11.15
C ALA A 363 -4.48 6.09 10.15
N LYS A 364 -4.83 5.83 8.90
CA LYS A 364 -5.06 6.86 7.85
C LYS A 364 -6.37 7.62 8.05
N ASP A 365 -7.39 6.95 8.60
CA ASP A 365 -8.76 7.47 8.74
C ASP A 365 -9.15 7.66 10.20
N ALA A 366 -8.16 7.60 11.11
CA ALA A 366 -8.41 7.56 12.54
C ALA A 366 -9.01 8.86 13.07
N ASN A 367 -10.28 8.77 13.46
CA ASN A 367 -10.87 9.76 14.33
C ASN A 367 -10.31 9.57 15.75
N SER A 368 -9.83 10.64 16.37
CA SER A 368 -9.38 10.62 17.76
C SER A 368 -10.46 11.05 18.76
N ASN A 369 -11.59 11.58 18.26
CA ASN A 369 -12.72 12.05 19.05
C ASN A 369 -13.73 10.92 19.33
N ILE A 370 -13.39 10.01 20.21
CA ILE A 370 -14.19 8.81 20.52
C ILE A 370 -14.84 8.92 21.91
N MET A 371 -16.05 8.41 22.04
CA MET A 371 -16.74 8.25 23.30
C MET A 371 -16.97 6.76 23.58
N PHE A 372 -16.58 6.28 24.75
CA PHE A 372 -16.93 4.93 25.23
C PHE A 372 -18.18 5.03 26.10
N LEU A 373 -19.19 4.20 25.85
CA LEU A 373 -20.44 4.17 26.57
C LEU A 373 -20.60 2.84 27.31
N CYS A 374 -20.79 2.90 28.63
CA CYS A 374 -20.87 1.70 29.45
C CYS A 374 -22.22 0.97 29.29
N GLY A 375 -22.18 -0.29 28.86
CA GLY A 375 -23.37 -1.11 28.75
C GLY A 375 -24.35 -0.69 27.65
N PHE A 376 -23.94 0.19 26.74
CA PHE A 376 -24.74 0.63 25.60
C PHE A 376 -24.27 -0.07 24.33
N ASN A 377 -25.19 -0.79 23.67
CA ASN A 377 -24.90 -1.46 22.40
C ASN A 377 -25.70 -0.84 21.27
N PHE A 378 -25.05 -0.50 20.18
CA PHE A 378 -25.64 0.09 18.96
C PHE A 378 -26.23 -0.96 18.00
N LEU A 379 -26.95 -1.96 18.50
CA LEU A 379 -27.57 -3.02 17.69
C LEU A 379 -26.55 -3.91 16.95
N SER A 380 -25.29 -3.93 17.40
CA SER A 380 -24.35 -4.92 16.91
C SER A 380 -24.79 -6.32 17.34
N PRO A 381 -24.92 -7.28 16.42
CA PRO A 381 -25.27 -8.65 16.78
C PRO A 381 -24.13 -9.41 17.45
N VAL A 382 -22.89 -8.92 17.26
CA VAL A 382 -21.66 -9.52 17.76
C VAL A 382 -20.80 -8.49 18.49
N SER A 383 -20.00 -8.97 19.42
CA SER A 383 -19.05 -8.18 20.20
C SER A 383 -17.69 -8.86 20.26
N GLU A 384 -16.71 -8.13 20.74
CA GLU A 384 -15.37 -8.64 21.03
C GLU A 384 -15.15 -8.71 22.54
N LEU A 385 -14.67 -9.85 23.00
CA LEU A 385 -14.15 -10.00 24.37
C LEU A 385 -12.62 -9.82 24.30
N ILE A 386 -12.13 -8.79 24.99
CA ILE A 386 -10.71 -8.45 25.04
C ILE A 386 -10.17 -8.87 26.41
N LEU A 387 -9.01 -9.51 26.38
CA LEU A 387 -8.34 -10.04 27.56
C LEU A 387 -6.94 -9.47 27.67
N THR A 388 -6.54 -9.06 28.85
CA THR A 388 -5.12 -8.87 29.16
C THR A 388 -4.56 -10.21 29.60
N ILE A 389 -3.49 -10.67 28.97
CA ILE A 389 -2.92 -12.01 29.18
C ILE A 389 -1.43 -11.96 29.46
N ASP A 390 -0.92 -13.00 30.14
CA ASP A 390 0.50 -13.29 30.17
C ASP A 390 0.90 -14.03 28.89
N GLN A 391 1.79 -13.43 28.09
CA GLN A 391 2.20 -13.98 26.79
C GLN A 391 2.98 -15.30 26.90
N GLN A 392 3.62 -15.59 28.02
CA GLN A 392 4.43 -16.82 28.19
C GLN A 392 3.57 -18.08 28.01
N ASN A 393 2.27 -18.01 28.30
CA ASN A 393 1.34 -19.12 28.26
C ASN A 393 0.30 -19.00 27.11
N LEU A 394 0.55 -18.21 26.06
CA LEU A 394 -0.42 -17.95 25.00
C LEU A 394 -1.04 -19.19 24.36
N PRO A 395 -0.30 -20.27 24.00
CA PRO A 395 -0.90 -21.48 23.42
C PRO A 395 -1.86 -22.17 24.38
N TYR A 396 -1.49 -22.25 25.67
CA TYR A 396 -2.33 -22.82 26.71
C TYR A 396 -3.62 -22.03 26.91
N ILE A 397 -3.52 -20.69 27.02
CA ILE A 397 -4.66 -19.80 27.20
C ILE A 397 -5.63 -19.94 26.00
N LYS A 398 -5.11 -19.95 24.77
CA LYS A 398 -5.94 -20.14 23.57
C LYS A 398 -6.68 -21.49 23.57
N ALA A 399 -6.02 -22.58 23.94
CA ALA A 399 -6.62 -23.89 24.02
C ALA A 399 -7.74 -23.96 25.06
N GLN A 400 -7.50 -23.41 26.27
CA GLN A 400 -8.49 -23.36 27.34
C GLN A 400 -9.70 -22.46 26.96
N ILE A 401 -9.49 -21.33 26.30
CA ILE A 401 -10.58 -20.49 25.79
C ILE A 401 -11.41 -21.25 24.77
N ALA A 402 -10.77 -21.94 23.82
CA ALA A 402 -11.47 -22.72 22.79
C ALA A 402 -12.32 -23.83 23.43
N GLU A 403 -11.81 -24.52 24.44
CA GLU A 403 -12.55 -25.55 25.20
C GLU A 403 -13.75 -24.96 25.95
N VAL A 404 -13.58 -23.80 26.61
CA VAL A 404 -14.68 -23.11 27.29
C VAL A 404 -15.74 -22.66 26.30
N LEU A 405 -15.36 -22.12 25.13
CA LEU A 405 -16.29 -21.67 24.09
C LEU A 405 -17.07 -22.84 23.47
N ALA A 406 -16.40 -23.95 23.19
CA ALA A 406 -17.04 -25.15 22.68
C ALA A 406 -18.06 -25.72 23.68
N SER A 407 -17.67 -25.83 24.96
CA SER A 407 -18.51 -26.44 26.00
C SER A 407 -19.65 -25.55 26.52
N SER A 408 -19.49 -24.22 26.45
CA SER A 408 -20.43 -23.29 27.07
C SER A 408 -21.30 -22.53 26.06
N ALA A 409 -20.80 -22.30 24.85
CA ALA A 409 -21.46 -21.47 23.84
C ALA A 409 -21.64 -22.20 22.49
N ASN A 410 -21.27 -23.47 22.39
CA ASN A 410 -21.28 -24.26 21.13
C ASN A 410 -20.49 -23.60 19.99
N ILE A 411 -19.41 -22.86 20.31
CA ILE A 411 -18.52 -22.22 19.34
C ILE A 411 -17.27 -23.10 19.19
N TYR A 412 -17.18 -23.87 18.09
CA TYR A 412 -16.11 -24.85 17.87
C TYR A 412 -14.89 -24.29 17.15
N GLU A 413 -15.04 -23.22 16.37
CA GLU A 413 -13.96 -22.53 15.66
C GLU A 413 -13.88 -21.04 16.05
N PRO A 414 -13.48 -20.74 17.30
CA PRO A 414 -13.45 -19.35 17.75
C PRO A 414 -12.32 -18.56 17.08
N LYS A 415 -12.61 -17.31 16.72
CA LYS A 415 -11.62 -16.37 16.20
C LYS A 415 -10.85 -15.73 17.35
N ILE A 416 -9.71 -16.32 17.71
CA ILE A 416 -8.88 -15.88 18.84
C ILE A 416 -7.53 -15.38 18.31
N ASN A 417 -7.33 -14.06 18.34
CA ASN A 417 -6.14 -13.41 17.81
C ASN A 417 -5.52 -12.43 18.81
N LEU A 418 -4.22 -12.19 18.70
CA LEU A 418 -3.63 -11.04 19.38
C LEU A 418 -4.10 -9.74 18.71
N LEU A 419 -4.39 -8.72 19.50
CA LEU A 419 -4.78 -7.40 18.97
C LEU A 419 -3.69 -6.82 18.07
N ALA A 420 -2.41 -7.05 18.41
CA ALA A 420 -1.28 -6.67 17.58
C ALA A 420 -1.31 -7.32 16.19
N ASP A 421 -1.73 -8.59 16.08
CA ASP A 421 -1.83 -9.29 14.80
C ASP A 421 -3.00 -8.77 13.97
N ASN A 422 -4.14 -8.49 14.63
CA ASN A 422 -5.28 -7.86 13.97
C ASN A 422 -4.90 -6.48 13.41
N TYR A 423 -4.11 -5.69 14.14
CA TYR A 423 -3.63 -4.38 13.66
C TYR A 423 -2.64 -4.52 12.50
N LYS A 424 -1.71 -5.48 12.56
CA LYS A 424 -0.81 -5.76 11.43
C LYS A 424 -1.59 -6.12 10.16
N THR A 425 -2.72 -6.82 10.28
CA THR A 425 -3.52 -7.18 9.09
C THR A 425 -4.10 -5.97 8.36
N LEU A 426 -4.35 -4.85 9.05
CA LEU A 426 -4.77 -3.59 8.43
C LEU A 426 -3.73 -3.02 7.47
N LEU A 427 -2.45 -3.18 7.82
CA LEU A 427 -1.33 -2.64 7.06
C LEU A 427 -0.82 -3.59 5.96
N LYS A 428 -1.28 -4.86 5.94
CA LYS A 428 -0.86 -5.84 4.93
C LYS A 428 -1.08 -5.38 3.49
N GLY A 429 -2.17 -4.63 3.24
CA GLY A 429 -2.42 -4.06 1.92
C GLY A 429 -1.35 -3.07 1.50
N ASP A 430 -0.94 -2.20 2.41
CA ASP A 430 0.10 -1.19 2.18
C ASP A 430 1.49 -1.83 2.06
N GLU A 431 1.76 -2.87 2.87
CA GLU A 431 3.00 -3.67 2.77
C GLU A 431 3.12 -4.35 1.40
N ARG A 432 2.03 -4.94 0.88
CA ARG A 432 1.99 -5.54 -0.46
C ARG A 432 2.30 -4.53 -1.55
N ILE A 433 1.66 -3.35 -1.51
CA ILE A 433 1.92 -2.26 -2.46
C ILE A 433 3.39 -1.85 -2.39
N SER A 434 3.92 -1.65 -1.20
CA SER A 434 5.31 -1.27 -0.98
C SER A 434 6.28 -2.30 -1.55
N ASN A 435 6.02 -3.59 -1.32
CA ASN A 435 6.83 -4.69 -1.85
C ASN A 435 6.78 -4.75 -3.39
N VAL A 436 5.61 -4.57 -3.99
CA VAL A 436 5.47 -4.52 -5.45
C VAL A 436 6.27 -3.34 -6.02
N VAL A 437 6.11 -2.13 -5.47
CA VAL A 437 6.86 -0.95 -5.92
C VAL A 437 8.36 -1.15 -5.77
N LEU A 438 8.81 -1.80 -4.69
CA LEU A 438 10.23 -2.12 -4.46
C LEU A 438 10.80 -3.05 -5.54
N ILE A 439 10.07 -4.10 -5.91
CA ILE A 439 10.48 -5.01 -7.00
C ILE A 439 10.58 -4.26 -8.32
N PHE A 440 9.57 -3.46 -8.69
CA PHE A 440 9.59 -2.67 -9.91
C PHE A 440 10.74 -1.67 -9.91
N THR A 441 11.04 -1.06 -8.76
CA THR A 441 12.19 -0.17 -8.58
C THR A 441 13.50 -0.91 -8.81
N GLY A 442 13.66 -2.10 -8.22
CA GLY A 442 14.84 -2.95 -8.44
C GLY A 442 15.05 -3.30 -9.90
N LEU A 443 13.97 -3.69 -10.61
CA LEU A 443 13.99 -3.97 -12.04
C LEU A 443 14.35 -2.72 -12.87
N ALA A 444 13.79 -1.56 -12.55
CA ALA A 444 14.10 -0.30 -13.23
C ALA A 444 15.58 0.10 -13.07
N VAL A 445 16.12 -0.03 -11.86
CA VAL A 445 17.54 0.22 -11.58
C VAL A 445 18.42 -0.75 -12.35
N PHE A 446 18.10 -2.04 -12.30
CA PHE A 446 18.83 -3.08 -13.04
C PHE A 446 18.85 -2.81 -14.54
N LEU A 447 17.69 -2.49 -15.15
CA LEU A 447 17.60 -2.13 -16.56
C LEU A 447 18.41 -0.87 -16.87
N THR A 448 18.38 0.13 -16.00
CA THR A 448 19.15 1.37 -16.17
C THR A 448 20.66 1.11 -16.11
N CYS A 449 21.11 0.27 -15.17
CA CYS A 449 22.49 -0.15 -15.08
C CYS A 449 22.95 -0.93 -16.33
N LEU A 450 22.13 -1.87 -16.83
CA LEU A 450 22.42 -2.61 -18.06
C LEU A 450 22.56 -1.69 -19.26
N GLY A 451 21.65 -0.71 -19.41
CA GLY A 451 21.71 0.26 -20.50
C GLY A 451 22.95 1.13 -20.45
N THR A 452 23.26 1.63 -19.26
CA THR A 452 24.46 2.46 -19.03
C THR A 452 25.74 1.67 -19.28
N PHE A 453 25.81 0.42 -18.78
CA PHE A 453 26.95 -0.48 -19.01
C PHE A 453 27.16 -0.76 -20.50
N GLY A 454 26.09 -1.09 -21.24
CA GLY A 454 26.17 -1.35 -22.67
C GLY A 454 26.68 -0.14 -23.45
N LEU A 455 26.26 1.06 -23.10
CA LEU A 455 26.73 2.29 -23.74
C LEU A 455 28.15 2.66 -23.33
N ALA A 456 28.53 2.47 -22.07
CA ALA A 456 29.89 2.69 -21.59
C ALA A 456 30.89 1.75 -22.31
N SER A 457 30.54 0.46 -22.42
CA SER A 457 31.34 -0.53 -23.16
C SER A 457 31.53 -0.13 -24.62
N PHE A 458 30.45 0.31 -25.27
CA PHE A 458 30.53 0.77 -26.67
C PHE A 458 31.34 2.06 -26.81
N ALA A 459 31.17 3.03 -25.90
CA ALA A 459 31.94 4.28 -25.91
C ALA A 459 33.46 3.99 -25.76
N THR A 460 33.80 3.03 -24.91
CA THR A 460 35.19 2.59 -24.69
C THR A 460 35.80 1.98 -25.97
N VAL A 461 35.07 1.05 -26.61
CA VAL A 461 35.54 0.43 -27.88
C VAL A 461 35.76 1.50 -28.96
N ARG A 462 34.88 2.49 -29.05
CA ARG A 462 35.00 3.58 -30.03
C ARG A 462 36.22 4.49 -29.80
N ARG A 463 36.62 4.71 -28.53
CA ARG A 463 37.73 5.58 -28.14
C ARG A 463 39.06 4.81 -28.00
N GLN A 464 39.12 3.54 -28.46
CA GLN A 464 40.33 2.70 -28.30
C GLN A 464 41.60 3.37 -28.82
N LYS A 465 41.54 4.03 -29.99
CA LYS A 465 42.71 4.74 -30.56
C LYS A 465 43.16 5.91 -29.67
N GLU A 466 42.21 6.71 -29.17
CA GLU A 466 42.44 7.83 -28.26
C GLU A 466 43.02 7.33 -26.92
N VAL A 467 42.46 6.27 -26.39
CA VAL A 467 42.92 5.61 -25.16
C VAL A 467 44.33 5.05 -25.34
N ALA A 468 44.61 4.41 -26.50
CA ALA A 468 45.95 3.88 -26.81
C ALA A 468 46.99 4.99 -26.87
N VAL A 469 46.71 6.09 -27.58
CA VAL A 469 47.64 7.25 -27.67
C VAL A 469 47.92 7.84 -26.29
N ARG A 470 46.86 8.05 -25.47
CA ARG A 470 47.04 8.59 -24.10
C ARG A 470 47.84 7.65 -23.21
N LYS A 471 47.65 6.33 -23.37
CA LYS A 471 48.38 5.33 -22.60
C LYS A 471 49.86 5.30 -22.97
N VAL A 472 50.19 5.47 -24.26
CA VAL A 472 51.58 5.61 -24.72
C VAL A 472 52.22 6.89 -24.19
N LEU A 473 51.43 7.97 -24.04
CA LEU A 473 51.86 9.25 -23.45
C LEU A 473 51.88 9.22 -21.90
N GLY A 474 51.74 8.06 -21.26
CA GLY A 474 51.88 7.89 -19.82
C GLY A 474 50.62 8.13 -18.98
N ALA A 475 49.43 8.21 -19.57
CA ALA A 475 48.23 8.36 -18.81
C ALA A 475 47.92 7.13 -17.93
N SER A 476 47.60 7.35 -16.65
CA SER A 476 47.22 6.29 -15.72
C SER A 476 45.85 5.67 -16.07
N ARG A 477 45.61 4.42 -15.65
CA ARG A 477 44.32 3.73 -15.82
C ARG A 477 43.16 4.53 -15.20
N ILE A 478 43.37 5.12 -14.01
CA ILE A 478 42.40 5.92 -13.30
C ILE A 478 42.02 7.17 -14.09
N SER A 479 43.02 7.86 -14.70
CA SER A 479 42.78 9.05 -15.52
C SER A 479 41.89 8.74 -16.73
N ILE A 480 42.10 7.59 -17.39
CA ILE A 480 41.30 7.16 -18.54
C ILE A 480 39.86 6.81 -18.11
N VAL A 481 39.72 6.06 -16.99
CA VAL A 481 38.39 5.72 -16.43
C VAL A 481 37.63 6.99 -16.04
N ASN A 482 38.27 7.95 -15.38
CA ASN A 482 37.62 9.19 -14.95
C ASN A 482 37.10 10.03 -16.12
N ILE A 483 37.80 10.04 -17.28
CA ILE A 483 37.35 10.76 -18.48
C ILE A 483 36.05 10.15 -19.02
N ILE A 484 35.92 8.82 -19.02
CA ILE A 484 34.72 8.13 -19.47
C ILE A 484 33.62 8.28 -18.42
N ALA A 485 33.93 8.08 -17.14
CA ALA A 485 32.96 8.16 -16.04
C ALA A 485 32.36 9.55 -15.89
N LYS A 486 33.13 10.62 -16.06
CA LYS A 486 32.66 12.00 -15.95
C LYS A 486 31.47 12.29 -16.85
N GLU A 487 31.42 11.74 -18.04
CA GLU A 487 30.33 11.95 -18.97
C GLU A 487 29.00 11.34 -18.41
N PHE A 488 29.05 10.14 -17.81
CA PHE A 488 27.93 9.47 -17.21
C PHE A 488 27.52 10.11 -15.88
N LEU A 489 28.50 10.53 -15.06
CA LEU A 489 28.22 11.21 -13.78
C LEU A 489 27.46 12.53 -13.98
N VAL A 490 27.79 13.30 -15.02
CA VAL A 490 27.04 14.52 -15.37
C VAL A 490 25.60 14.18 -15.75
N LEU A 491 25.37 13.11 -16.54
CA LEU A 491 24.03 12.70 -16.91
C LEU A 491 23.23 12.26 -15.69
N VAL A 492 23.84 11.53 -14.74
CA VAL A 492 23.21 11.13 -13.48
C VAL A 492 22.86 12.36 -12.63
N ALA A 493 23.79 13.34 -12.51
CA ALA A 493 23.53 14.57 -11.77
C ALA A 493 22.34 15.36 -12.35
N VAL A 494 22.26 15.47 -13.69
CA VAL A 494 21.09 16.08 -14.35
C VAL A 494 19.82 15.27 -14.10
N SER A 495 19.93 13.92 -14.12
CA SER A 495 18.78 13.04 -13.84
C SER A 495 18.26 13.19 -12.41
N ILE A 496 19.15 13.37 -11.44
CA ILE A 496 18.77 13.67 -10.04
C ILE A 496 18.04 15.02 -9.98
N ALA A 497 18.56 16.06 -10.65
CA ALA A 497 17.93 17.37 -10.66
C ALA A 497 16.54 17.38 -11.32
N ILE A 498 16.27 16.47 -12.26
CA ILE A 498 14.97 16.29 -12.89
C ILE A 498 14.01 15.47 -12.00
N ALA A 499 14.55 14.45 -11.31
CA ALA A 499 13.76 13.53 -10.52
C ALA A 499 13.40 14.05 -9.12
N TYR A 500 14.05 15.13 -8.66
CA TYR A 500 13.87 15.74 -7.34
C TYR A 500 13.32 17.17 -7.50
N PRO A 501 12.10 17.38 -7.90
CA PRO A 501 11.40 18.67 -7.84
C PRO A 501 10.77 18.88 -6.46
#